data_1436e3ea6eee883277153c28c746cddb
#
_entry.id   1436e3ea6eee883277153c28c746cddb
#
_cell.length_a   1.000
_cell.length_b   1.000
_cell.length_c   1.000
_cell.angle_alpha   90.00
_cell.angle_beta   90.00
_cell.angle_gamma   90.00
#
_symmetry.space_group_name_H-M   'P 1'
#
loop_
_entity.id
_entity.type
_entity.pdbx_description
1 polymer ?
#
loop_
_entity_poly.entity_id
_entity_poly.type
_entity_poly.pdbx_seq_one_letter_code
_entity_poly.pdbx_strand_id
1 'polypeptide(L)'
;MSLYNFNEILKIAQERDFKAIGSFNLHCIEMLPAFFKAAQNSRSPLMIQISTGTAEYLGYRLLVDAVRSLADSENIPTCLHLDHCSDIKAIETAMNAGFSSVMYDGSHLSLEENIGNTRIAVEMARPRNITVEGELGAIGGSEDGKAVAAEDICFTTVEDATRFVKETQVDMLAVSVGTVHGLYTGKAQIQHARLKAISEATGVPLVLHGGTGVSDEDMRLAVTEGINKVNVGTEMNVQWVDRCKSTFEKGKVNDSVRKFLIPANQAVTAVLMEKMALFK
;
A
#
# COMPACT_ATOMS: atom_id res chain seq x y z
N MET A 1 15.00 16.38 2.53
CA MET A 1 15.20 15.18 3.38
C MET A 1 15.14 13.92 2.51
N SER A 2 15.70 12.79 2.94
CA SER A 2 15.44 11.49 2.31
C SER A 2 14.03 11.02 2.66
N LEU A 3 13.40 10.24 1.77
CA LEU A 3 12.17 9.53 2.12
C LEU A 3 12.48 8.48 3.21
N TYR A 4 11.54 8.26 4.10
CA TYR A 4 11.64 7.26 5.18
C TYR A 4 11.33 5.87 4.63
N ASN A 5 12.00 4.84 5.12
CA ASN A 5 11.60 3.46 4.86
C ASN A 5 10.39 3.06 5.73
N PHE A 6 9.82 1.86 5.51
CA PHE A 6 8.62 1.44 6.24
C PHE A 6 8.87 1.32 7.75
N ASN A 7 9.99 0.76 8.18
CA ASN A 7 10.29 0.58 9.59
C ASN A 7 10.42 1.93 10.33
N GLU A 8 11.04 2.92 9.68
CA GLU A 8 11.16 4.28 10.21
C GLU A 8 9.80 4.97 10.32
N ILE A 9 8.97 4.86 9.26
CA ILE A 9 7.65 5.52 9.25
C ILE A 9 6.67 4.87 10.22
N LEU A 10 6.74 3.54 10.39
CA LEU A 10 5.92 2.81 11.37
C LEU A 10 6.25 3.25 12.80
N LYS A 11 7.54 3.41 13.12
CA LYS A 11 7.97 3.93 14.43
C LYS A 11 7.41 5.34 14.67
N ILE A 12 7.51 6.24 13.68
CA ILE A 12 6.95 7.59 13.78
C ILE A 12 5.42 7.55 13.95
N ALA A 13 4.74 6.62 13.28
CA ALA A 13 3.29 6.42 13.44
C ALA A 13 2.94 6.02 14.87
N GLN A 14 3.65 5.04 15.43
CA GLN A 14 3.45 4.57 16.81
C GLN A 14 3.71 5.67 17.84
N GLU A 15 4.72 6.53 17.64
CA GLU A 15 4.98 7.70 18.48
C GLU A 15 3.83 8.76 18.42
N ARG A 16 2.94 8.65 17.42
CA ARG A 16 1.77 9.51 17.23
C ARG A 16 0.44 8.81 17.50
N ASP A 17 0.48 7.70 18.23
CA ASP A 17 -0.67 6.88 18.61
C ASP A 17 -1.38 6.16 17.45
N PHE A 18 -0.69 5.94 16.33
CA PHE A 18 -1.15 5.07 15.26
C PHE A 18 -0.59 3.66 15.46
N LYS A 19 -1.44 2.64 15.37
CA LYS A 19 -1.05 1.21 15.47
C LYS A 19 -0.64 0.64 14.12
N ALA A 20 -1.20 1.20 13.04
CA ALA A 20 -0.89 0.81 11.66
C ALA A 20 -0.76 2.04 10.77
N ILE A 21 -0.24 1.82 9.55
CA ILE A 21 -0.13 2.84 8.50
C ILE A 21 -1.02 2.45 7.34
N GLY A 22 -1.84 3.40 6.86
CA GLY A 22 -2.48 3.28 5.55
C GLY A 22 -1.47 3.50 4.43
N SER A 23 -1.36 2.52 3.53
CA SER A 23 -0.61 2.61 2.29
C SER A 23 -1.58 2.89 1.16
N PHE A 24 -1.46 4.05 0.54
CA PHE A 24 -2.48 4.59 -0.34
C PHE A 24 -2.00 4.65 -1.79
N ASN A 25 -2.74 4.03 -2.72
CA ASN A 25 -2.38 4.01 -4.13
C ASN A 25 -2.49 5.41 -4.77
N LEU A 26 -1.40 5.89 -5.32
CA LEU A 26 -1.36 7.06 -6.18
C LEU A 26 -1.51 6.62 -7.64
N HIS A 27 -2.57 7.06 -8.30
CA HIS A 27 -2.86 6.71 -9.69
C HIS A 27 -2.44 7.78 -10.70
N CYS A 28 -2.35 9.05 -10.28
CA CYS A 28 -1.84 10.16 -11.07
C CYS A 28 -1.23 11.23 -10.17
N ILE A 29 -0.32 12.01 -10.74
CA ILE A 29 0.46 13.01 -9.97
C ILE A 29 -0.41 14.13 -9.42
N GLU A 30 -1.54 14.42 -10.05
CA GLU A 30 -2.50 15.44 -9.65
C GLU A 30 -3.21 15.12 -8.33
N MET A 31 -3.17 13.85 -7.90
CA MET A 31 -3.71 13.44 -6.59
C MET A 31 -2.79 13.79 -5.41
N LEU A 32 -1.49 14.02 -5.64
CA LEU A 32 -0.51 14.29 -4.57
C LEU A 32 -0.94 15.36 -3.57
N PRO A 33 -1.51 16.52 -3.99
CA PRO A 33 -1.97 17.52 -3.02
C PRO A 33 -3.01 17.02 -2.02
N ALA A 34 -3.85 16.06 -2.44
CA ALA A 34 -4.86 15.46 -1.56
C ALA A 34 -4.22 14.58 -0.47
N PHE A 35 -3.20 13.81 -0.83
CA PHE A 35 -2.47 12.92 0.07
C PHE A 35 -1.76 13.71 1.18
N PHE A 36 -1.00 14.73 0.79
CA PHE A 36 -0.28 15.56 1.76
C PHE A 36 -1.24 16.36 2.64
N LYS A 37 -2.35 16.86 2.07
CA LYS A 37 -3.37 17.57 2.85
C LYS A 37 -4.05 16.66 3.88
N ALA A 38 -4.36 15.42 3.51
CA ALA A 38 -4.92 14.43 4.42
C ALA A 38 -3.96 14.10 5.58
N ALA A 39 -2.68 13.83 5.26
CA ALA A 39 -1.64 13.54 6.24
C ALA A 39 -1.45 14.71 7.22
N GLN A 40 -1.41 15.96 6.72
CA GLN A 40 -1.32 17.16 7.54
C GLN A 40 -2.50 17.29 8.50
N ASN A 41 -3.72 17.17 8.00
CA ASN A 41 -4.94 17.29 8.79
C ASN A 41 -5.07 16.18 9.85
N SER A 42 -4.65 14.96 9.52
CA SER A 42 -4.70 13.80 10.41
C SER A 42 -3.51 13.71 11.36
N ARG A 43 -2.47 14.54 11.18
CA ARG A 43 -1.16 14.44 11.84
C ARG A 43 -0.54 13.05 11.68
N SER A 44 -0.83 12.39 10.57
CA SER A 44 -0.34 11.06 10.24
C SER A 44 0.96 11.17 9.44
N PRO A 45 1.92 10.27 9.63
CA PRO A 45 2.90 10.03 8.57
C PRO A 45 2.18 9.50 7.32
N LEU A 46 2.84 9.57 6.18
CA LEU A 46 2.25 9.24 4.89
C LEU A 46 2.99 8.09 4.21
N MET A 47 2.28 7.04 3.82
CA MET A 47 2.80 6.03 2.92
C MET A 47 2.05 6.09 1.59
N ILE A 48 2.79 6.35 0.53
CA ILE A 48 2.27 6.39 -0.84
C ILE A 48 2.77 5.14 -1.55
N GLN A 49 1.85 4.35 -2.08
CA GLN A 49 2.20 3.18 -2.88
C GLN A 49 1.88 3.40 -4.35
N ILE A 50 2.74 2.85 -5.20
CA ILE A 50 2.72 2.99 -6.65
C ILE A 50 2.74 1.60 -7.26
N SER A 51 1.73 1.24 -8.04
CA SER A 51 1.77 0.01 -8.82
C SER A 51 2.83 0.10 -9.93
N THR A 52 3.31 -1.05 -10.38
CA THR A 52 4.31 -1.12 -11.46
C THR A 52 3.81 -0.39 -12.72
N GLY A 53 2.53 -0.58 -13.09
CA GLY A 53 1.96 0.10 -14.26
C GLY A 53 1.91 1.62 -14.11
N THR A 54 1.60 2.14 -12.93
CA THR A 54 1.64 3.58 -12.65
C THR A 54 3.08 4.13 -12.67
N ALA A 55 4.04 3.36 -12.13
CA ALA A 55 5.45 3.77 -12.13
C ALA A 55 6.04 3.82 -13.55
N GLU A 56 5.67 2.88 -14.41
CA GLU A 56 6.06 2.87 -15.83
C GLU A 56 5.42 4.02 -16.62
N TYR A 57 4.13 4.31 -16.35
CA TYR A 57 3.40 5.39 -17.02
C TYR A 57 3.92 6.78 -16.66
N LEU A 58 4.17 7.06 -15.38
CA LEU A 58 4.61 8.38 -14.91
C LEU A 58 6.13 8.55 -14.92
N GLY A 59 6.87 7.46 -14.78
CA GLY A 59 8.32 7.45 -14.62
C GLY A 59 8.76 7.45 -13.14
N TYR A 60 9.56 6.46 -12.78
CA TYR A 60 10.05 6.24 -11.40
C TYR A 60 10.72 7.48 -10.79
N ARG A 61 11.57 8.16 -11.56
CA ARG A 61 12.29 9.33 -11.08
C ARG A 61 11.38 10.53 -10.83
N LEU A 62 10.41 10.78 -11.72
CA LEU A 62 9.43 11.86 -11.55
C LEU A 62 8.63 11.68 -10.27
N LEU A 63 8.18 10.45 -9.99
CA LEU A 63 7.45 10.12 -8.77
C LEU A 63 8.26 10.42 -7.51
N VAL A 64 9.50 9.96 -7.47
CA VAL A 64 10.41 10.22 -6.34
C VAL A 64 10.63 11.71 -6.12
N ASP A 65 10.92 12.46 -7.18
CA ASP A 65 11.23 13.89 -7.07
C ASP A 65 9.99 14.70 -6.65
N ALA A 66 8.80 14.37 -7.17
CA ALA A 66 7.56 15.03 -6.80
C ALA A 66 7.16 14.74 -5.34
N VAL A 67 7.20 13.47 -4.92
CA VAL A 67 6.86 13.08 -3.55
C VAL A 67 7.85 13.67 -2.56
N ARG A 68 9.16 13.61 -2.85
CA ARG A 68 10.20 14.19 -1.99
C ARG A 68 10.05 15.69 -1.84
N SER A 69 9.79 16.42 -2.94
CA SER A 69 9.59 17.86 -2.91
C SER A 69 8.43 18.26 -1.99
N LEU A 70 7.31 17.55 -2.08
CA LEU A 70 6.16 17.82 -1.20
C LEU A 70 6.42 17.37 0.24
N ALA A 71 7.05 16.23 0.47
CA ALA A 71 7.40 15.76 1.80
C ALA A 71 8.30 16.78 2.54
N ASP A 72 9.26 17.34 1.83
CA ASP A 72 10.17 18.36 2.38
C ASP A 72 9.43 19.68 2.65
N SER A 73 8.63 20.18 1.69
CA SER A 73 7.93 21.47 1.85
C SER A 73 6.85 21.46 2.92
N GLU A 74 6.13 20.32 3.06
CA GLU A 74 5.07 20.16 4.06
C GLU A 74 5.56 19.60 5.39
N ASN A 75 6.85 19.21 5.48
CA ASN A 75 7.47 18.57 6.65
C ASN A 75 6.69 17.33 7.13
N ILE A 76 6.28 16.47 6.19
CA ILE A 76 5.53 15.24 6.46
C ILE A 76 6.46 14.04 6.26
N PRO A 77 6.70 13.20 7.30
CA PRO A 77 7.41 11.94 7.14
C PRO A 77 6.69 11.06 6.13
N THR A 78 7.38 10.74 5.02
CA THR A 78 6.76 10.07 3.87
C THR A 78 7.59 8.88 3.42
N CYS A 79 6.93 7.73 3.23
CA CYS A 79 7.46 6.53 2.59
C CYS A 79 6.88 6.40 1.18
N LEU A 80 7.72 6.11 0.20
CA LEU A 80 7.31 5.80 -1.16
C LEU A 80 7.60 4.33 -1.45
N HIS A 81 6.55 3.58 -1.76
CA HIS A 81 6.54 2.13 -1.88
C HIS A 81 6.18 1.68 -3.30
N LEU A 82 6.95 0.74 -3.87
CA LEU A 82 6.57 0.04 -5.10
C LEU A 82 5.71 -1.17 -4.71
N ASP A 83 4.48 -1.23 -5.23
CA ASP A 83 3.45 -2.19 -4.87
C ASP A 83 3.28 -3.27 -5.95
N HIS A 84 3.02 -4.52 -5.56
CA HIS A 84 2.73 -5.68 -6.43
C HIS A 84 3.70 -5.88 -7.60
N CYS A 85 5.00 -5.79 -7.35
CA CYS A 85 6.01 -6.00 -8.39
C CYS A 85 6.56 -7.43 -8.36
N SER A 86 6.44 -8.15 -9.48
CA SER A 86 7.01 -9.50 -9.66
C SER A 86 8.29 -9.51 -10.51
N ASP A 87 8.74 -8.35 -11.01
CA ASP A 87 9.97 -8.23 -11.80
C ASP A 87 11.11 -7.62 -10.97
N ILE A 88 12.14 -8.40 -10.72
CA ILE A 88 13.36 -7.97 -9.99
C ILE A 88 14.04 -6.76 -10.66
N LYS A 89 13.99 -6.63 -11.98
CA LYS A 89 14.57 -5.48 -12.68
C LYS A 89 13.79 -4.20 -12.46
N ALA A 90 12.45 -4.29 -12.41
CA ALA A 90 11.60 -3.16 -12.06
C ALA A 90 11.82 -2.74 -10.60
N ILE A 91 11.96 -3.69 -9.67
CA ILE A 91 12.33 -3.44 -8.27
C ILE A 91 13.68 -2.72 -8.19
N GLU A 92 14.70 -3.20 -8.91
CA GLU A 92 16.01 -2.53 -8.96
C GLU A 92 15.91 -1.11 -9.49
N THR A 93 15.10 -0.89 -10.53
CA THR A 93 14.85 0.43 -11.12
C THR A 93 14.21 1.37 -10.11
N ALA A 94 13.21 0.90 -9.35
CA ALA A 94 12.58 1.68 -8.29
C ALA A 94 13.57 2.06 -7.18
N MET A 95 14.37 1.10 -6.71
CA MET A 95 15.42 1.34 -5.71
C MET A 95 16.43 2.38 -6.20
N ASN A 96 16.89 2.27 -7.45
CA ASN A 96 17.84 3.21 -8.07
C ASN A 96 17.23 4.60 -8.29
N ALA A 97 15.93 4.70 -8.52
CA ALA A 97 15.22 5.97 -8.59
C ALA A 97 15.07 6.66 -7.23
N GLY A 98 15.09 5.90 -6.13
CA GLY A 98 15.00 6.42 -4.77
C GLY A 98 13.69 6.10 -4.03
N PHE A 99 12.98 5.05 -4.42
CA PHE A 99 11.93 4.45 -3.61
C PHE A 99 12.51 3.98 -2.28
N SER A 100 11.81 4.19 -1.20
CA SER A 100 12.27 3.85 0.16
C SER A 100 11.72 2.51 0.68
N SER A 101 10.79 1.93 -0.06
CA SER A 101 10.20 0.62 0.21
C SER A 101 9.77 -0.04 -1.12
N VAL A 102 9.86 -1.35 -1.22
CA VAL A 102 9.45 -2.12 -2.40
C VAL A 102 8.78 -3.42 -1.97
N MET A 103 7.93 -3.97 -2.83
CA MET A 103 7.33 -5.29 -2.68
C MET A 103 7.81 -6.22 -3.78
N TYR A 104 8.18 -7.45 -3.41
CA TYR A 104 8.27 -8.56 -4.35
C TYR A 104 7.03 -9.45 -4.19
N ASP A 105 6.21 -9.51 -5.23
CA ASP A 105 5.01 -10.34 -5.29
C ASP A 105 5.28 -11.64 -6.03
N GLY A 106 5.59 -12.68 -5.27
CA GLY A 106 5.74 -14.06 -5.74
C GLY A 106 4.58 -14.98 -5.33
N SER A 107 3.43 -14.42 -4.95
CA SER A 107 2.26 -15.16 -4.44
C SER A 107 1.71 -16.24 -5.38
N HIS A 108 1.97 -16.07 -6.69
CA HIS A 108 1.57 -17.01 -7.76
C HIS A 108 2.60 -18.13 -8.03
N LEU A 109 3.76 -18.09 -7.37
CA LEU A 109 4.84 -19.07 -7.51
C LEU A 109 4.75 -20.16 -6.43
N SER A 110 5.57 -21.20 -6.57
CA SER A 110 5.81 -22.11 -5.46
C SER A 110 6.45 -21.40 -4.27
N LEU A 111 6.27 -21.92 -3.05
CA LEU A 111 6.88 -21.32 -1.85
C LEU A 111 8.40 -21.19 -1.99
N GLU A 112 9.06 -22.18 -2.55
CA GLU A 112 10.52 -22.21 -2.77
C GLU A 112 10.97 -21.12 -3.74
N GLU A 113 10.28 -20.97 -4.86
CA GLU A 113 10.59 -19.92 -5.85
C GLU A 113 10.31 -18.53 -5.29
N ASN A 114 9.19 -18.36 -4.57
CA ASN A 114 8.86 -17.10 -3.92
C ASN A 114 9.94 -16.72 -2.89
N ILE A 115 10.34 -17.64 -2.02
CA ILE A 115 11.44 -17.43 -1.07
C ILE A 115 12.73 -17.05 -1.80
N GLY A 116 13.09 -17.79 -2.85
CA GLY A 116 14.31 -17.54 -3.61
C GLY A 116 14.36 -16.14 -4.20
N ASN A 117 13.29 -15.72 -4.86
CA ASN A 117 13.22 -14.41 -5.50
C ASN A 117 13.08 -13.26 -4.48
N THR A 118 12.29 -13.46 -3.43
CA THR A 118 12.16 -12.45 -2.36
C THR A 118 13.50 -12.19 -1.68
N ARG A 119 14.33 -13.23 -1.46
CA ARG A 119 15.70 -13.06 -0.94
C ARG A 119 16.56 -12.19 -1.82
N ILE A 120 16.48 -12.33 -3.15
CA ILE A 120 17.22 -11.47 -4.08
C ILE A 120 16.81 -10.00 -3.86
N ALA A 121 15.51 -9.72 -3.77
CA ALA A 121 15.03 -8.36 -3.50
C ALA A 121 15.55 -7.83 -2.13
N VAL A 122 15.52 -8.63 -1.09
CA VAL A 122 16.03 -8.27 0.25
C VAL A 122 17.54 -8.01 0.22
N GLU A 123 18.32 -8.85 -0.44
CA GLU A 123 19.77 -8.68 -0.56
C GLU A 123 20.15 -7.39 -1.30
N MET A 124 19.37 -7.01 -2.31
CA MET A 124 19.54 -5.75 -3.04
C MET A 124 19.13 -4.51 -2.25
N ALA A 125 18.07 -4.61 -1.43
CA ALA A 125 17.50 -3.51 -0.68
C ALA A 125 18.29 -3.15 0.59
N ARG A 126 18.80 -4.16 1.30
CA ARG A 126 19.46 -4.01 2.60
C ARG A 126 20.62 -3.01 2.61
N PRO A 127 21.59 -3.01 1.65
CA PRO A 127 22.69 -2.03 1.64
C PRO A 127 22.21 -0.60 1.39
N ARG A 128 20.98 -0.41 0.89
CA ARG A 128 20.39 0.87 0.54
C ARG A 128 19.44 1.41 1.60
N ASN A 129 19.27 0.71 2.72
CA ASN A 129 18.27 1.01 3.77
C ASN A 129 16.84 1.10 3.22
N ILE A 130 16.50 0.23 2.26
CA ILE A 130 15.16 0.11 1.66
C ILE A 130 14.48 -1.10 2.27
N THR A 131 13.22 -0.97 2.70
CA THR A 131 12.43 -2.09 3.24
C THR A 131 11.79 -2.91 2.13
N VAL A 132 11.68 -4.23 2.37
CA VAL A 132 11.06 -5.17 1.44
C VAL A 132 9.83 -5.82 2.06
N GLU A 133 8.74 -5.77 1.31
CA GLU A 133 7.52 -6.54 1.53
C GLU A 133 7.56 -7.81 0.70
N GLY A 134 7.17 -8.94 1.31
CA GLY A 134 6.85 -10.17 0.58
C GLY A 134 5.38 -10.51 0.71
N GLU A 135 4.86 -11.38 -0.15
CA GLU A 135 3.46 -11.85 -0.09
C GLU A 135 3.38 -13.36 -0.07
N LEU A 136 2.50 -13.88 0.79
CA LEU A 136 2.14 -15.29 0.87
C LEU A 136 0.64 -15.53 0.81
N GLY A 137 0.27 -16.55 0.06
CA GLY A 137 -1.11 -16.88 -0.26
C GLY A 137 -1.61 -16.08 -1.46
N ALA A 138 -2.70 -16.52 -2.05
CA ALA A 138 -3.32 -15.83 -3.18
C ALA A 138 -4.50 -14.99 -2.69
N ILE A 139 -4.39 -13.68 -2.84
CA ILE A 139 -5.45 -12.73 -2.48
C ILE A 139 -6.38 -12.60 -3.69
N GLY A 140 -7.67 -12.90 -3.50
CA GLY A 140 -8.66 -12.84 -4.57
C GLY A 140 -8.93 -11.42 -5.08
N GLY A 141 -9.64 -11.33 -6.21
CA GLY A 141 -10.04 -10.06 -6.82
C GLY A 141 -9.17 -9.60 -7.96
N SER A 142 -9.18 -8.31 -8.27
CA SER A 142 -8.39 -7.76 -9.39
C SER A 142 -7.68 -6.48 -8.99
N GLU A 143 -6.38 -6.43 -9.24
CA GLU A 143 -5.54 -5.24 -9.06
C GLU A 143 -4.54 -5.13 -10.21
N ASP A 144 -4.37 -3.91 -10.74
CA ASP A 144 -3.46 -3.55 -11.83
C ASP A 144 -3.51 -4.50 -13.05
N GLY A 145 -4.74 -4.93 -13.42
CA GLY A 145 -4.98 -5.82 -14.57
C GLY A 145 -4.73 -7.31 -14.32
N LYS A 146 -4.30 -7.70 -13.12
CA LYS A 146 -4.20 -9.10 -12.68
C LYS A 146 -5.44 -9.48 -11.88
N ALA A 147 -6.03 -10.63 -12.18
CA ALA A 147 -7.22 -11.13 -11.49
C ALA A 147 -6.94 -12.53 -10.90
N VAL A 148 -7.34 -12.73 -9.65
CA VAL A 148 -7.33 -14.03 -8.97
C VAL A 148 -8.79 -14.44 -8.75
N ALA A 149 -9.18 -15.59 -9.32
CA ALA A 149 -10.53 -16.11 -9.19
C ALA A 149 -10.80 -16.61 -7.75
N ALA A 150 -12.07 -16.67 -7.37
CA ALA A 150 -12.45 -17.07 -6.01
C ALA A 150 -12.00 -18.51 -5.65
N GLU A 151 -11.94 -19.40 -6.64
CA GLU A 151 -11.46 -20.77 -6.50
C GLU A 151 -9.94 -20.89 -6.32
N ASP A 152 -9.19 -19.87 -6.70
CA ASP A 152 -7.72 -19.83 -6.63
C ASP A 152 -7.21 -19.14 -5.34
N ILE A 153 -8.11 -18.67 -4.48
CA ILE A 153 -7.75 -18.06 -3.21
C ILE A 153 -7.06 -19.10 -2.33
N CYS A 154 -5.84 -18.80 -1.90
CA CYS A 154 -5.07 -19.64 -0.99
C CYS A 154 -4.72 -18.84 0.26
N PHE A 155 -5.24 -19.28 1.41
CA PHE A 155 -4.95 -18.62 2.68
C PHE A 155 -3.54 -18.92 3.16
N THR A 156 -2.88 -17.91 3.71
CA THR A 156 -1.56 -18.06 4.33
C THR A 156 -1.62 -18.98 5.54
N THR A 157 -0.73 -19.97 5.61
CA THR A 157 -0.57 -20.82 6.80
C THR A 157 0.46 -20.24 7.77
N VAL A 158 0.35 -20.58 9.05
CA VAL A 158 1.34 -20.14 10.06
C VAL A 158 2.72 -20.76 9.77
N GLU A 159 2.74 -22.00 9.31
CA GLU A 159 3.98 -22.71 8.99
C GLU A 159 4.72 -22.06 7.82
N ASP A 160 4.03 -21.81 6.71
CA ASP A 160 4.63 -21.16 5.55
C ASP A 160 5.07 -19.73 5.85
N ALA A 161 4.27 -18.96 6.60
CA ALA A 161 4.63 -17.61 7.00
C ALA A 161 5.90 -17.58 7.86
N THR A 162 5.99 -18.48 8.84
CA THR A 162 7.17 -18.59 9.72
C THR A 162 8.41 -18.98 8.93
N ARG A 163 8.28 -19.96 8.03
CA ARG A 163 9.37 -20.39 7.15
C ARG A 163 9.81 -19.27 6.22
N PHE A 164 8.85 -18.62 5.56
CA PHE A 164 9.11 -17.52 4.62
C PHE A 164 9.89 -16.38 5.27
N VAL A 165 9.38 -15.86 6.40
CA VAL A 165 10.05 -14.78 7.13
C VAL A 165 11.47 -15.17 7.57
N LYS A 166 11.63 -16.38 8.09
CA LYS A 166 12.94 -16.89 8.53
C LYS A 166 13.94 -16.99 7.40
N GLU A 167 13.50 -17.45 6.22
CA GLU A 167 14.40 -17.69 5.08
C GLU A 167 14.64 -16.43 4.23
N THR A 168 13.66 -15.53 4.13
CA THR A 168 13.78 -14.31 3.32
C THR A 168 14.30 -13.11 4.09
N GLN A 169 14.00 -13.03 5.39
CA GLN A 169 14.31 -11.86 6.23
C GLN A 169 13.66 -10.57 5.71
N VAL A 170 12.42 -10.66 5.21
CA VAL A 170 11.62 -9.49 4.81
C VAL A 170 11.34 -8.58 6.00
N ASP A 171 11.11 -7.31 5.71
CA ASP A 171 10.76 -6.29 6.72
C ASP A 171 9.27 -6.32 7.09
N MET A 172 8.42 -6.81 6.19
CA MET A 172 6.98 -6.97 6.39
C MET A 172 6.41 -8.05 5.47
N LEU A 173 5.29 -8.65 5.88
CA LEU A 173 4.66 -9.76 5.18
C LEU A 173 3.19 -9.49 4.90
N ALA A 174 2.82 -9.46 3.62
CA ALA A 174 1.43 -9.48 3.18
C ALA A 174 0.87 -10.90 3.26
N VAL A 175 -0.32 -11.02 3.86
CA VAL A 175 -0.95 -12.30 4.16
C VAL A 175 -2.37 -12.38 3.61
N SER A 176 -2.70 -13.54 2.99
CA SER A 176 -4.05 -13.85 2.56
C SER A 176 -4.86 -14.39 3.74
N VAL A 177 -5.76 -13.57 4.26
CA VAL A 177 -6.57 -13.89 5.45
C VAL A 177 -8.07 -13.63 5.24
N GLY A 178 -8.53 -13.51 3.98
CA GLY A 178 -9.96 -13.40 3.64
C GLY A 178 -10.38 -12.03 3.09
N THR A 179 -9.44 -11.15 2.82
CA THR A 179 -9.67 -9.93 2.02
C THR A 179 -9.52 -10.21 0.53
N VAL A 180 -10.07 -9.32 -0.32
CA VAL A 180 -9.92 -9.38 -1.77
C VAL A 180 -9.60 -8.00 -2.33
N HIS A 181 -8.91 -7.94 -3.47
CA HIS A 181 -8.64 -6.71 -4.19
C HIS A 181 -9.87 -6.18 -4.93
N GLY A 182 -10.02 -4.88 -5.01
CA GLY A 182 -11.11 -4.23 -5.73
C GLY A 182 -12.37 -4.00 -4.88
N LEU A 183 -13.52 -3.92 -5.55
CA LEU A 183 -14.81 -3.76 -4.89
C LEU A 183 -15.38 -5.14 -4.52
N TYR A 184 -15.76 -5.29 -3.25
CA TYR A 184 -16.39 -6.51 -2.77
C TYR A 184 -17.79 -6.69 -3.34
N THR A 185 -18.13 -7.92 -3.73
CA THR A 185 -19.51 -8.33 -4.05
C THR A 185 -20.29 -8.75 -2.80
N GLY A 186 -19.66 -8.73 -1.61
CA GLY A 186 -20.20 -9.09 -0.31
C GLY A 186 -19.40 -8.43 0.81
N LYS A 187 -19.49 -8.97 2.03
CA LYS A 187 -18.66 -8.50 3.16
C LYS A 187 -17.33 -9.23 3.17
N ALA A 188 -16.25 -8.52 3.46
CA ALA A 188 -14.96 -9.14 3.80
C ALA A 188 -15.16 -10.08 5.00
N GLN A 189 -14.48 -11.22 4.98
CA GLN A 189 -14.50 -12.19 6.08
C GLN A 189 -13.07 -12.46 6.53
N ILE A 190 -12.53 -11.54 7.31
CA ILE A 190 -11.17 -11.69 7.85
C ILE A 190 -11.13 -12.87 8.81
N GLN A 191 -10.18 -13.77 8.60
CA GLN A 191 -9.90 -14.89 9.49
C GLN A 191 -9.04 -14.44 10.68
N HIS A 192 -9.64 -13.75 11.63
CA HIS A 192 -8.96 -13.10 12.75
C HIS A 192 -8.08 -14.06 13.56
N ALA A 193 -8.55 -15.26 13.86
CA ALA A 193 -7.75 -16.27 14.58
C ALA A 193 -6.48 -16.66 13.81
N ARG A 194 -6.55 -16.76 12.48
CA ARG A 194 -5.39 -17.04 11.61
C ARG A 194 -4.44 -15.87 11.59
N LEU A 195 -4.95 -14.65 11.39
CA LEU A 195 -4.17 -13.43 11.40
C LEU A 195 -3.34 -13.29 12.68
N LYS A 196 -4.00 -13.42 13.83
CA LYS A 196 -3.35 -13.36 15.14
C LYS A 196 -2.26 -14.43 15.30
N ALA A 197 -2.54 -15.68 14.90
CA ALA A 197 -1.56 -16.77 14.99
C ALA A 197 -0.35 -16.51 14.10
N ILE A 198 -0.52 -15.97 12.88
CA ILE A 198 0.60 -15.59 12.00
C ILE A 198 1.41 -14.47 12.63
N SER A 199 0.76 -13.43 13.16
CA SER A 199 1.44 -12.29 13.81
C SER A 199 2.31 -12.74 14.98
N GLU A 200 1.76 -13.57 15.88
CA GLU A 200 2.48 -14.10 17.03
C GLU A 200 3.66 -15.01 16.64
N ALA A 201 3.52 -15.79 15.57
CA ALA A 201 4.53 -16.73 15.13
C ALA A 201 5.68 -16.09 14.36
N THR A 202 5.39 -15.07 13.55
CA THR A 202 6.38 -14.44 12.66
C THR A 202 7.13 -13.28 13.32
N GLY A 203 6.44 -12.51 14.15
CA GLY A 203 7.01 -11.33 14.84
C GLY A 203 7.40 -10.17 13.91
N VAL A 204 7.08 -10.23 12.61
CA VAL A 204 7.29 -9.13 11.65
C VAL A 204 5.98 -8.35 11.45
N PRO A 205 6.03 -7.07 11.07
CA PRO A 205 4.86 -6.32 10.67
C PRO A 205 4.05 -7.05 9.59
N LEU A 206 2.74 -7.22 9.81
CA LEU A 206 1.85 -7.81 8.82
C LEU A 206 1.14 -6.75 7.98
N VAL A 207 0.89 -7.10 6.73
CA VAL A 207 0.21 -6.24 5.75
C VAL A 207 -1.12 -6.85 5.35
N LEU A 208 -2.17 -6.02 5.35
CA LEU A 208 -3.49 -6.37 4.86
C LEU A 208 -3.71 -5.70 3.49
N HIS A 209 -3.78 -6.51 2.44
CA HIS A 209 -4.21 -6.08 1.11
C HIS A 209 -5.74 -6.09 1.01
N GLY A 210 -6.31 -5.39 0.02
CA GLY A 210 -7.75 -5.33 -0.18
C GLY A 210 -8.52 -4.63 0.94
N GLY A 211 -7.96 -3.58 1.53
CA GLY A 211 -8.59 -2.83 2.62
C GLY A 211 -9.85 -2.06 2.22
N THR A 212 -10.11 -1.85 0.91
CA THR A 212 -11.35 -1.25 0.41
C THR A 212 -12.53 -2.19 0.66
N GLY A 213 -13.56 -1.73 1.37
CA GLY A 213 -14.77 -2.54 1.63
C GLY A 213 -14.71 -3.44 2.87
N VAL A 214 -13.60 -3.46 3.59
CA VAL A 214 -13.52 -4.01 4.95
C VAL A 214 -14.30 -3.09 5.90
N SER A 215 -15.11 -3.67 6.81
CA SER A 215 -15.83 -2.86 7.80
C SER A 215 -14.86 -2.16 8.77
N ASP A 216 -15.25 -1.01 9.28
CA ASP A 216 -14.44 -0.27 10.28
C ASP A 216 -14.13 -1.10 11.53
N GLU A 217 -15.08 -1.95 11.94
CA GLU A 217 -14.93 -2.85 13.08
C GLU A 217 -13.88 -3.92 12.81
N ASP A 218 -13.99 -4.63 11.67
CA ASP A 218 -13.02 -5.65 11.26
C ASP A 218 -11.64 -5.05 11.03
N MET A 219 -11.57 -3.84 10.46
CA MET A 219 -10.29 -3.14 10.25
C MET A 219 -9.60 -2.83 11.58
N ARG A 220 -10.33 -2.25 12.57
CA ARG A 220 -9.76 -1.97 13.89
C ARG A 220 -9.33 -3.24 14.61
N LEU A 221 -10.11 -4.31 14.48
CA LEU A 221 -9.77 -5.60 15.07
C LEU A 221 -8.50 -6.18 14.44
N ALA A 222 -8.40 -6.19 13.11
CA ALA A 222 -7.22 -6.66 12.38
C ALA A 222 -5.94 -5.89 12.79
N VAL A 223 -6.05 -4.56 12.92
CA VAL A 223 -4.95 -3.73 13.41
C VAL A 223 -4.53 -4.11 14.84
N THR A 224 -5.50 -4.41 15.71
CA THR A 224 -5.22 -4.86 17.08
C THR A 224 -4.56 -6.25 17.12
N GLU A 225 -4.81 -7.08 16.12
CA GLU A 225 -4.29 -8.45 16.00
C GLU A 225 -2.96 -8.57 15.27
N GLY A 226 -2.38 -7.45 14.83
CA GLY A 226 -1.00 -7.43 14.30
C GLY A 226 -0.83 -6.89 12.89
N ILE A 227 -1.89 -6.37 12.26
CA ILE A 227 -1.74 -5.61 11.02
C ILE A 227 -1.10 -4.26 11.30
N ASN A 228 0.01 -3.97 10.61
CA ASN A 228 0.74 -2.72 10.74
C ASN A 228 0.75 -1.88 9.45
N LYS A 229 0.36 -2.45 8.32
CA LYS A 229 0.15 -1.76 7.03
C LYS A 229 -1.17 -2.21 6.41
N VAL A 230 -1.94 -1.28 5.87
CA VAL A 230 -3.20 -1.57 5.15
C VAL A 230 -3.17 -0.91 3.78
N ASN A 231 -3.31 -1.71 2.73
CA ASN A 231 -3.43 -1.20 1.36
C ASN A 231 -4.85 -0.72 1.07
N VAL A 232 -4.96 0.54 0.65
CA VAL A 232 -6.23 1.16 0.23
C VAL A 232 -6.02 1.87 -1.12
N GLY A 233 -6.67 1.38 -2.16
CA GLY A 233 -6.49 1.92 -3.52
C GLY A 233 -7.81 2.24 -4.21
N THR A 234 -8.65 1.24 -4.42
CA THR A 234 -9.84 1.28 -5.26
C THR A 234 -10.80 2.40 -4.87
N GLU A 235 -11.05 2.61 -3.58
CA GLU A 235 -12.00 3.61 -3.10
C GLU A 235 -11.57 5.03 -3.50
N MET A 236 -10.29 5.34 -3.37
CA MET A 236 -9.76 6.66 -3.74
C MET A 236 -9.84 6.90 -5.24
N ASN A 237 -9.52 5.88 -6.04
CA ASN A 237 -9.61 5.96 -7.50
C ASN A 237 -11.06 6.19 -7.95
N VAL A 238 -12.00 5.42 -7.41
CA VAL A 238 -13.43 5.57 -7.71
C VAL A 238 -13.92 6.97 -7.35
N GLN A 239 -13.62 7.47 -6.17
CA GLN A 239 -14.02 8.82 -5.73
C GLN A 239 -13.41 9.92 -6.60
N TRP A 240 -12.15 9.79 -6.98
CA TRP A 240 -11.48 10.78 -7.82
C TRP A 240 -12.06 10.81 -9.24
N VAL A 241 -12.22 9.64 -9.86
CA VAL A 241 -12.76 9.52 -11.22
C VAL A 241 -14.22 9.99 -11.29
N ASP A 242 -15.07 9.56 -10.36
CA ASP A 242 -16.48 9.97 -10.32
C ASP A 242 -16.60 11.49 -10.14
N ARG A 243 -15.82 12.08 -9.24
CA ARG A 243 -15.82 13.52 -9.02
C ARG A 243 -15.29 14.28 -10.23
N CYS A 244 -14.22 13.82 -10.87
CA CYS A 244 -13.75 14.40 -12.12
C CYS A 244 -14.83 14.38 -13.18
N LYS A 245 -15.46 13.21 -13.42
CA LYS A 245 -16.55 13.05 -14.38
C LYS A 245 -17.67 14.06 -14.12
N SER A 246 -18.17 14.14 -12.89
CA SER A 246 -19.27 15.03 -12.54
C SER A 246 -18.91 16.52 -12.68
N THR A 247 -17.67 16.90 -12.47
CA THR A 247 -17.21 18.30 -12.64
C THR A 247 -16.95 18.65 -14.10
N PHE A 248 -16.43 17.72 -14.91
CA PHE A 248 -16.28 17.93 -16.36
C PHE A 248 -17.63 18.08 -17.06
N GLU A 249 -18.64 17.29 -16.69
CA GLU A 249 -20.00 17.40 -17.26
C GLU A 249 -20.65 18.76 -16.99
N LYS A 250 -20.34 19.40 -15.87
CA LYS A 250 -20.89 20.71 -15.46
C LYS A 250 -20.06 21.91 -15.93
N GLY A 251 -18.82 21.66 -16.33
CA GLY A 251 -17.85 22.69 -16.69
C GLY A 251 -17.94 23.13 -18.15
N LYS A 252 -17.16 24.15 -18.49
CA LYS A 252 -17.00 24.65 -19.85
C LYS A 252 -15.62 24.27 -20.38
N VAL A 253 -15.50 24.06 -21.69
CA VAL A 253 -14.25 23.67 -22.37
C VAL A 253 -13.09 24.67 -22.10
N ASN A 254 -13.40 25.94 -21.88
CA ASN A 254 -12.42 26.98 -21.59
C ASN A 254 -12.15 27.21 -20.08
N ASP A 255 -12.73 26.40 -19.21
CA ASP A 255 -12.40 26.41 -17.79
C ASP A 255 -10.97 25.91 -17.55
N SER A 256 -10.32 26.44 -16.52
CA SER A 256 -9.01 25.91 -16.10
C SER A 256 -9.12 24.47 -15.61
N VAL A 257 -8.20 23.59 -16.02
CA VAL A 257 -8.14 22.17 -15.59
C VAL A 257 -8.22 22.04 -14.05
N ARG A 258 -7.59 22.95 -13.30
CA ARG A 258 -7.65 22.95 -11.82
C ARG A 258 -9.07 23.01 -11.27
N LYS A 259 -9.99 23.68 -11.97
CA LYS A 259 -11.41 23.79 -11.57
C LYS A 259 -12.08 22.42 -11.51
N PHE A 260 -11.64 21.49 -12.34
CA PHE A 260 -12.16 20.12 -12.38
C PHE A 260 -11.48 19.21 -11.35
N LEU A 261 -10.18 19.40 -11.12
CA LEU A 261 -9.37 18.51 -10.27
C LEU A 261 -9.47 18.84 -8.78
N ILE A 262 -9.65 20.11 -8.41
CA ILE A 262 -9.75 20.52 -6.99
C ILE A 262 -10.88 19.79 -6.24
N PRO A 263 -12.12 19.69 -6.75
CA PRO A 263 -13.18 18.95 -6.07
C PRO A 263 -12.90 17.45 -5.96
N ALA A 264 -12.21 16.86 -6.95
CA ALA A 264 -11.79 15.46 -6.90
C ALA A 264 -10.75 15.22 -5.80
N ASN A 265 -9.76 16.09 -5.68
CA ASN A 265 -8.76 16.03 -4.61
C ASN A 265 -9.39 16.23 -3.22
N GLN A 266 -10.40 17.11 -3.09
CA GLN A 266 -11.14 17.27 -1.83
C GLN A 266 -11.85 15.99 -1.41
N ALA A 267 -12.47 15.27 -2.36
CA ALA A 267 -13.12 13.99 -2.08
C ALA A 267 -12.09 12.92 -1.64
N VAL A 268 -10.97 12.81 -2.33
CA VAL A 268 -9.87 11.90 -1.95
C VAL A 268 -9.30 12.26 -0.57
N THR A 269 -9.10 13.55 -0.29
CA THR A 269 -8.64 13.99 1.04
C THR A 269 -9.55 13.50 2.16
N ALA A 270 -10.88 13.57 1.96
CA ALA A 270 -11.85 13.10 2.96
C ALA A 270 -11.72 11.59 3.20
N VAL A 271 -11.66 10.79 2.13
CA VAL A 271 -11.48 9.32 2.23
C VAL A 271 -10.17 8.97 2.94
N LEU A 272 -9.07 9.61 2.56
CA LEU A 272 -7.78 9.37 3.20
C LEU A 272 -7.81 9.65 4.70
N MET A 273 -8.42 10.77 5.12
CA MET A 273 -8.56 11.14 6.54
C MET A 273 -9.42 10.14 7.32
N GLU A 274 -10.51 9.67 6.71
CA GLU A 274 -11.38 8.64 7.29
C GLU A 274 -10.60 7.34 7.53
N LYS A 275 -9.87 6.86 6.52
CA LYS A 275 -9.03 5.65 6.65
C LYS A 275 -7.91 5.82 7.68
N MET A 276 -7.19 6.95 7.66
CA MET A 276 -6.15 7.23 8.66
C MET A 276 -6.69 7.20 10.10
N ALA A 277 -7.94 7.59 10.32
CA ALA A 277 -8.56 7.57 11.64
C ALA A 277 -8.84 6.14 12.16
N LEU A 278 -8.91 5.14 11.28
CA LEU A 278 -9.12 3.72 11.66
C LEU A 278 -7.85 3.09 12.26
N PHE A 279 -6.69 3.64 12.00
CA PHE A 279 -5.39 3.06 12.34
C PHE A 279 -4.79 3.57 13.67
N LYS A 280 -5.57 4.35 14.42
CA LYS A 280 -5.23 4.83 15.77
C LYS A 280 -5.51 3.82 16.87
#